data_77bfb732baccfb92c4e0fe314402b23d
#
_entry.id   77bfb732baccfb92c4e0fe314402b23d
#
_cell.length_a   1.000
_cell.length_b   1.000
_cell.length_c   1.000
_cell.angle_alpha   90.00
_cell.angle_beta   90.00
_cell.angle_gamma   90.00
#
_symmetry.space_group_name_H-M   'P 1'
#
loop_
_entity.id
_entity.type
_entity.pdbx_description
1 polymer ?
#
loop_
_entity_poly.entity_id
_entity_poly.type
_entity_poly.pdbx_seq_one_letter_code
_entity_poly.pdbx_strand_id
1 'polypeptide(L)'
;MLTKRQKQILDYIKKFIEEKDYAPTIDEIKRHFRLSSLATVHKHIENLRNKDYLRKIENQPRSIQLNDKRKLSDLIQIPLLGTIAAGAPIEAIEFPETITIPKSQISKSGKHFALRVQGDSMIDEGIFNNDVVIIKKQPTAENGETIVALLNDNEVTLKKVYKEKNRFRLQPANRALKPIYVRKLVIQGKVISVIRNFENQKKTNAKNNDNEFSAATINYINKTDINYRKSLGQYFTPKSIREMLLEKLPQTIKNPKILDPACGTGEFLATAKECFKNPELHGWDIDKNLVDISRNLVSGANINTRNSLLDEGYNQYDFVIGNPPYYEFKTPDEIKRKFGGIINGRTNIFSLFIHQGLNWLKDGGYLAYVIPPSMNNGAYFHKLRNYIVQNANIEYLHVLRDPKIFHGALQSIMLLVLKKGENKGDYLFKKNGILIFSEGAKYLQMIFKDKTTLHDLNYQVKTGRLIWNENKNLLTNNPKEGIPLIWSRNITENGLEFPILGNKPQYVKRKDFDIGPAIVVNRITGAVKDSKLK
;
A
#
# COMPACT_ATOMS: atom_id res chain seq x y z
N MET A 1 40.71 5.94 0.12
CA MET A 1 41.06 6.19 1.54
C MET A 1 41.17 7.69 1.80
N LEU A 2 40.90 8.17 3.01
CA LEU A 2 41.12 9.55 3.43
C LEU A 2 42.58 9.75 3.86
N THR A 3 43.12 10.92 3.56
CA THR A 3 44.42 11.33 4.17
C THR A 3 44.19 11.66 5.66
N LYS A 4 45.28 11.62 6.46
CA LYS A 4 45.20 11.95 7.89
C LYS A 4 44.50 13.29 8.14
N ARG A 5 44.79 14.30 7.32
CA ARG A 5 44.21 15.65 7.42
C ARG A 5 42.74 15.69 7.03
N GLN A 6 42.39 15.00 5.97
CA GLN A 6 40.98 14.89 5.57
C GLN A 6 40.12 14.19 6.66
N LYS A 7 40.67 13.17 7.32
CA LYS A 7 40.01 12.50 8.44
C LYS A 7 39.81 13.44 9.61
N GLN A 8 40.81 14.18 10.02
CA GLN A 8 40.74 15.15 11.10
C GLN A 8 39.65 16.22 10.83
N ILE A 9 39.61 16.77 9.62
CA ILE A 9 38.61 17.78 9.24
C ILE A 9 37.20 17.17 9.27
N LEU A 10 37.03 15.96 8.77
CA LEU A 10 35.72 15.27 8.81
C LEU A 10 35.27 15.00 10.24
N ASP A 11 36.16 14.54 11.11
CA ASP A 11 35.85 14.24 12.52
C ASP A 11 35.49 15.54 13.29
N TYR A 12 36.17 16.65 13.00
CA TYR A 12 35.82 17.97 13.56
C TYR A 12 34.43 18.42 13.10
N ILE A 13 34.10 18.32 11.81
CA ILE A 13 32.79 18.70 11.28
C ILE A 13 31.68 17.89 11.96
N LYS A 14 31.90 16.58 12.16
CA LYS A 14 30.95 15.71 12.87
C LYS A 14 30.70 16.18 14.29
N LYS A 15 31.76 16.35 15.06
CA LYS A 15 31.69 16.79 16.45
C LYS A 15 31.03 18.16 16.58
N PHE A 16 31.35 19.10 15.67
CA PHE A 16 30.77 20.43 15.68
C PHE A 16 29.25 20.41 15.42
N ILE A 17 28.79 19.55 14.48
CA ILE A 17 27.36 19.37 14.20
C ILE A 17 26.64 18.71 15.38
N GLU A 18 27.26 17.70 16.01
CA GLU A 18 26.71 17.03 17.20
C GLU A 18 26.54 17.98 18.40
N GLU A 19 27.47 18.94 18.58
CA GLU A 19 27.46 19.88 19.70
C GLU A 19 26.59 21.13 19.45
N LYS A 20 26.41 21.56 18.21
CA LYS A 20 25.82 22.86 17.85
C LYS A 20 24.53 22.78 17.02
N ASP A 21 24.14 21.60 16.54
CA ASP A 21 23.01 21.35 15.63
C ASP A 21 23.10 22.05 14.26
N TYR A 22 24.26 22.61 13.91
CA TYR A 22 24.53 23.19 12.60
C TYR A 22 25.99 22.99 12.18
N ALA A 23 26.25 23.06 10.87
CA ALA A 23 27.60 22.85 10.33
C ALA A 23 28.55 24.04 10.56
N PRO A 24 29.86 23.80 10.72
CA PRO A 24 30.83 24.88 10.79
C PRO A 24 30.98 25.57 9.43
N THR A 25 31.30 26.88 9.47
CA THR A 25 31.71 27.62 8.28
C THR A 25 33.13 27.22 7.85
N ILE A 26 33.49 27.53 6.60
CA ILE A 26 34.86 27.31 6.08
C ILE A 26 35.89 28.07 6.92
N ASP A 27 35.53 29.27 7.42
CA ASP A 27 36.43 30.06 8.24
C ASP A 27 36.61 29.49 9.66
N GLU A 28 35.54 28.94 10.27
CA GLU A 28 35.66 28.21 11.54
C GLU A 28 36.55 26.96 11.43
N ILE A 29 36.45 26.23 10.33
CA ILE A 29 37.34 25.10 10.04
C ILE A 29 38.79 25.60 9.86
N LYS A 30 39.00 26.70 9.11
CA LYS A 30 40.34 27.31 8.91
C LYS A 30 40.99 27.67 10.25
N ARG A 31 40.25 28.37 11.12
CA ARG A 31 40.76 28.81 12.45
C ARG A 31 41.09 27.62 13.35
N HIS A 32 40.19 26.62 13.42
CA HIS A 32 40.40 25.45 14.25
C HIS A 32 41.68 24.66 13.86
N PHE A 33 41.91 24.51 12.57
CA PHE A 33 43.08 23.76 12.07
C PHE A 33 44.31 24.63 11.78
N ARG A 34 44.25 25.94 12.07
CA ARG A 34 45.28 26.93 11.82
C ARG A 34 45.83 26.86 10.40
N LEU A 35 44.90 26.73 9.40
CA LEU A 35 45.29 26.66 7.99
C LEU A 35 45.60 28.05 7.42
N SER A 36 46.57 28.14 6.53
CA SER A 36 47.05 29.40 5.96
C SER A 36 46.03 30.12 5.07
N SER A 37 45.17 29.36 4.36
CA SER A 37 44.22 29.95 3.43
C SER A 37 42.84 29.24 3.45
N LEU A 38 41.78 29.99 3.09
CA LEU A 38 40.44 29.42 2.86
C LEU A 38 40.43 28.44 1.68
N ALA A 39 41.26 28.68 0.67
CA ALA A 39 41.42 27.80 -0.49
C ALA A 39 41.84 26.39 -0.10
N THR A 40 42.72 26.27 0.90
CA THR A 40 43.18 24.96 1.42
C THR A 40 42.01 24.20 2.07
N VAL A 41 41.14 24.90 2.83
CA VAL A 41 39.94 24.28 3.42
C VAL A 41 38.98 23.85 2.32
N HIS A 42 38.72 24.73 1.36
CA HIS A 42 37.89 24.40 0.20
C HIS A 42 38.35 23.13 -0.51
N LYS A 43 39.64 23.00 -0.79
CA LYS A 43 40.23 21.81 -1.41
C LYS A 43 40.02 20.54 -0.59
N HIS A 44 40.13 20.62 0.73
CA HIS A 44 39.83 19.47 1.61
C HIS A 44 38.36 19.11 1.63
N ILE A 45 37.45 20.09 1.70
CA ILE A 45 35.98 19.88 1.67
C ILE A 45 35.57 19.29 0.31
N GLU A 46 36.13 19.80 -0.79
CA GLU A 46 35.82 19.28 -2.12
C GLU A 46 36.32 17.84 -2.30
N ASN A 47 37.52 17.53 -1.81
CA ASN A 47 38.03 16.15 -1.80
C ASN A 47 37.13 15.22 -0.93
N LEU A 48 36.61 15.70 0.19
CA LEU A 48 35.68 14.93 1.02
C LEU A 48 34.32 14.78 0.31
N ARG A 49 33.85 15.78 -0.44
CA ARG A 49 32.66 15.74 -1.29
C ARG A 49 32.83 14.72 -2.43
N ASN A 50 33.92 14.79 -3.16
CA ASN A 50 34.25 13.88 -4.28
C ASN A 50 34.41 12.42 -3.82
N LYS A 51 34.78 12.21 -2.55
CA LYS A 51 34.82 10.89 -1.89
C LYS A 51 33.51 10.52 -1.19
N ASP A 52 32.46 11.29 -1.40
CA ASP A 52 31.11 11.02 -0.87
C ASP A 52 30.99 11.03 0.67
N TYR A 53 31.86 11.75 1.39
CA TYR A 53 31.75 11.92 2.85
C TYR A 53 30.92 13.12 3.26
N LEU A 54 30.82 14.15 2.39
CA LEU A 54 30.10 15.40 2.61
C LEU A 54 29.26 15.78 1.40
N ARG A 55 28.19 16.53 1.62
CA ARG A 55 27.49 17.34 0.63
C ARG A 55 27.60 18.80 1.03
N LYS A 56 27.71 19.71 0.06
CA LYS A 56 27.75 21.16 0.28
C LYS A 56 26.92 21.83 -0.81
N ILE A 57 26.05 22.76 -0.41
CA ILE A 57 25.33 23.62 -1.35
C ILE A 57 26.24 24.83 -1.60
N GLU A 58 26.51 25.14 -2.87
CA GLU A 58 27.38 26.26 -3.24
C GLU A 58 26.73 27.60 -2.84
N ASN A 59 27.58 28.55 -2.44
CA ASN A 59 27.19 29.90 -2.02
C ASN A 59 26.24 30.01 -0.81
N GLN A 60 26.07 28.96 -0.01
CA GLN A 60 25.35 29.05 1.26
C GLN A 60 26.31 28.80 2.44
N PRO A 61 26.40 29.73 3.42
CA PRO A 61 27.14 29.49 4.65
C PRO A 61 26.47 28.35 5.45
N ARG A 62 27.28 27.56 6.18
CA ARG A 62 26.81 26.41 7.01
C ARG A 62 26.07 25.30 6.26
N SER A 63 26.25 25.20 4.95
CA SER A 63 25.55 24.23 4.10
C SER A 63 26.25 22.86 4.00
N ILE A 64 27.28 22.60 4.81
CA ILE A 64 27.97 21.32 4.85
C ILE A 64 27.06 20.28 5.52
N GLN A 65 26.71 19.23 4.81
CA GLN A 65 25.95 18.09 5.31
C GLN A 65 26.82 16.84 5.30
N LEU A 66 26.76 16.07 6.37
CA LEU A 66 27.44 14.77 6.43
C LEU A 66 26.72 13.78 5.52
N ASN A 67 27.46 13.12 4.68
CA ASN A 67 26.95 12.00 3.88
C ASN A 67 27.10 10.72 4.71
N ASP A 68 26.10 10.41 5.53
CA ASP A 68 26.19 9.39 6.57
C ASP A 68 26.02 7.98 5.97
N LYS A 69 26.98 7.57 5.14
CA LYS A 69 27.06 6.18 4.64
C LYS A 69 27.16 5.15 5.78
N ARG A 70 27.59 5.55 6.98
CA ARG A 70 27.69 4.65 8.14
C ARG A 70 26.33 4.34 8.77
N LYS A 71 25.39 5.28 8.78
CA LYS A 71 24.01 4.97 9.22
C LYS A 71 23.31 3.99 8.29
N LEU A 72 23.59 4.01 6.99
CA LEU A 72 23.06 3.01 6.06
C LEU A 72 23.76 1.63 6.19
N SER A 73 25.03 1.57 6.56
CA SER A 73 25.76 0.30 6.75
C SER A 73 25.33 -0.46 7.99
N ASP A 74 24.76 0.24 8.99
CA ASP A 74 24.28 -0.34 10.24
C ASP A 74 22.78 -0.65 10.22
N LEU A 75 22.12 -0.38 9.12
CA LEU A 75 20.74 -0.75 8.87
C LEU A 75 20.66 -2.05 8.07
N ILE A 76 19.62 -2.82 8.32
CA ILE A 76 19.26 -4.01 7.55
C ILE A 76 17.78 -3.96 7.20
N GLN A 77 17.46 -4.41 6.01
CA GLN A 77 16.07 -4.60 5.60
C GLN A 77 15.67 -6.04 5.87
N ILE A 78 14.55 -6.23 6.55
CA ILE A 78 13.94 -7.54 6.80
C ILE A 78 12.52 -7.56 6.25
N PRO A 79 12.05 -8.68 5.68
CA PRO A 79 10.72 -8.78 5.12
C PRO A 79 9.67 -8.75 6.24
N LEU A 80 8.62 -7.94 6.05
CA LEU A 80 7.37 -7.97 6.84
C LEU A 80 6.40 -8.91 6.11
N LEU A 81 6.27 -10.15 6.61
CA LEU A 81 5.57 -11.23 5.92
C LEU A 81 4.05 -11.21 6.12
N GLY A 82 3.52 -10.29 6.91
CA GLY A 82 2.08 -10.17 7.11
C GLY A 82 1.69 -9.82 8.55
N THR A 83 0.41 -10.04 8.83
CA THR A 83 -0.19 -9.83 10.14
C THR A 83 -0.41 -11.17 10.82
N ILE A 84 -0.08 -11.28 12.11
CA ILE A 84 -0.36 -12.43 12.93
C ILE A 84 -1.56 -12.14 13.85
N ALA A 85 -2.65 -12.86 13.64
CA ALA A 85 -3.84 -12.85 14.49
C ALA A 85 -4.04 -14.23 15.11
N ALA A 86 -4.60 -14.30 16.30
CA ALA A 86 -5.02 -15.58 16.86
C ALA A 86 -6.17 -16.15 16.02
N GLY A 87 -5.98 -17.36 15.46
CA GLY A 87 -7.03 -18.07 14.75
C GLY A 87 -7.15 -17.80 13.25
N ALA A 88 -6.19 -17.11 12.62
CA ALA A 88 -6.17 -16.89 11.17
C ALA A 88 -4.86 -17.36 10.53
N PRO A 89 -4.87 -17.90 9.29
CA PRO A 89 -3.66 -18.16 8.51
C PRO A 89 -2.87 -16.86 8.30
N ILE A 90 -1.54 -16.95 8.21
CA ILE A 90 -0.76 -15.84 7.63
C ILE A 90 -1.20 -15.77 6.17
N GLU A 91 -1.94 -14.73 5.79
CA GLU A 91 -2.11 -14.40 4.40
C GLU A 91 -0.74 -14.08 3.82
N ALA A 92 -0.30 -14.87 2.85
CA ALA A 92 0.92 -14.58 2.11
C ALA A 92 0.70 -13.26 1.38
N ILE A 93 1.37 -12.21 1.85
CA ILE A 93 1.37 -10.92 1.15
C ILE A 93 2.11 -11.15 -0.16
N GLU A 94 1.47 -10.90 -1.28
CA GLU A 94 2.04 -11.05 -2.63
C GLU A 94 3.33 -10.22 -2.80
N PHE A 95 3.47 -9.13 -2.05
CA PHE A 95 4.66 -8.29 -1.99
C PHE A 95 4.96 -7.98 -0.51
N PRO A 96 5.87 -8.71 0.14
CA PRO A 96 6.23 -8.41 1.52
C PRO A 96 6.85 -7.02 1.59
N GLU A 97 6.27 -6.17 2.43
CA GLU A 97 6.91 -4.92 2.82
C GLU A 97 8.26 -5.25 3.46
N THR A 98 9.23 -4.37 3.28
CA THR A 98 10.49 -4.47 4.04
C THR A 98 10.50 -3.39 5.11
N ILE A 99 10.91 -3.75 6.30
CA ILE A 99 11.21 -2.79 7.36
C ILE A 99 12.72 -2.63 7.49
N THR A 100 13.15 -1.40 7.67
CA THR A 100 14.56 -1.08 7.87
C THR A 100 14.82 -0.92 9.37
N ILE A 101 15.71 -1.73 9.91
CA ILE A 101 16.04 -1.75 11.34
C ILE A 101 17.56 -1.70 11.58
N PRO A 102 18.02 -1.21 12.75
CA PRO A 102 19.41 -1.29 13.13
C PRO A 102 19.89 -2.76 13.24
N LYS A 103 21.07 -3.07 12.71
CA LYS A 103 21.69 -4.40 12.85
C LYS A 103 21.87 -4.85 14.29
N SER A 104 21.94 -3.90 15.22
CA SER A 104 22.03 -4.19 16.65
C SER A 104 20.77 -4.84 17.24
N GLN A 105 19.63 -4.73 16.57
CA GLN A 105 18.35 -5.31 17.01
C GLN A 105 18.13 -6.74 16.53
N ILE A 106 19.06 -7.30 15.76
CA ILE A 106 18.99 -8.68 15.29
C ILE A 106 20.20 -9.49 15.73
N SER A 107 20.02 -10.81 15.84
CA SER A 107 21.14 -11.71 16.09
C SER A 107 22.08 -11.77 14.88
N LYS A 108 23.40 -11.86 15.12
CA LYS A 108 24.42 -11.91 14.06
C LYS A 108 24.27 -13.11 13.12
N SER A 109 23.52 -14.13 13.50
CA SER A 109 23.33 -15.36 12.74
C SER A 109 21.85 -15.72 12.58
N GLY A 110 21.49 -16.27 11.41
CA GLY A 110 20.15 -16.76 11.12
C GLY A 110 19.33 -15.81 10.21
N LYS A 111 18.23 -16.34 9.68
CA LYS A 111 17.27 -15.58 8.87
C LYS A 111 16.26 -14.90 9.79
N HIS A 112 15.88 -13.67 9.46
CA HIS A 112 14.92 -12.88 10.22
C HIS A 112 13.76 -12.46 9.31
N PHE A 113 12.59 -12.33 9.91
CA PHE A 113 11.42 -11.74 9.27
C PHE A 113 10.61 -11.00 10.33
N ALA A 114 9.71 -10.15 9.89
CA ALA A 114 8.83 -9.38 10.74
C ALA A 114 7.37 -9.78 10.52
N LEU A 115 6.56 -9.65 11.57
CA LEU A 115 5.10 -9.77 11.51
C LEU A 115 4.48 -8.62 12.29
N ARG A 116 3.34 -8.10 11.81
CA ARG A 116 2.52 -7.15 12.56
C ARG A 116 1.59 -7.93 13.49
N VAL A 117 1.58 -7.55 14.75
CA VAL A 117 0.73 -8.20 15.77
C VAL A 117 -0.69 -7.67 15.67
N GLN A 118 -1.63 -8.59 15.75
CA GLN A 118 -3.05 -8.27 15.87
C GLN A 118 -3.66 -8.96 17.07
N GLY A 119 -4.41 -8.19 17.88
CA GLY A 119 -5.07 -8.64 19.10
C GLY A 119 -4.18 -8.52 20.33
N ASP A 120 -4.75 -8.89 21.47
CA ASP A 120 -4.24 -8.55 22.81
C ASP A 120 -3.70 -9.78 23.57
N SER A 121 -3.42 -10.87 22.87
CA SER A 121 -3.05 -12.14 23.52
C SER A 121 -1.68 -12.13 24.20
N MET A 122 -0.85 -11.09 23.99
CA MET A 122 0.51 -10.97 24.53
C MET A 122 0.75 -9.64 25.26
N ILE A 123 -0.29 -8.99 25.76
CA ILE A 123 -0.22 -7.66 26.39
C ILE A 123 0.61 -7.66 27.70
N ASP A 124 0.56 -8.74 28.47
CA ASP A 124 1.33 -8.86 29.70
C ASP A 124 2.86 -9.05 29.45
N GLU A 125 3.27 -9.37 28.23
CA GLU A 125 4.67 -9.34 27.73
C GLU A 125 5.03 -8.00 27.06
N GLY A 126 4.13 -7.01 27.11
CA GLY A 126 4.35 -5.71 26.49
C GLY A 126 4.24 -5.72 24.97
N ILE A 127 3.67 -6.77 24.37
CA ILE A 127 3.40 -6.85 22.93
C ILE A 127 1.93 -6.51 22.70
N PHE A 128 1.68 -5.38 22.05
CA PHE A 128 0.34 -4.84 21.85
C PHE A 128 -0.12 -4.97 20.39
N ASN A 129 -1.39 -4.75 20.19
CA ASN A 129 -1.97 -4.66 18.85
C ASN A 129 -1.24 -3.60 18.00
N ASN A 130 -0.95 -3.90 16.72
CA ASN A 130 -0.17 -3.11 15.76
C ASN A 130 1.35 -3.04 16.00
N ASP A 131 1.90 -3.62 17.06
CA ASP A 131 3.35 -3.77 17.16
C ASP A 131 3.91 -4.61 16.01
N VAL A 132 5.15 -4.37 15.64
CA VAL A 132 5.89 -5.21 14.71
C VAL A 132 6.88 -6.06 15.50
N VAL A 133 6.71 -7.37 15.46
CA VAL A 133 7.64 -8.32 16.09
C VAL A 133 8.67 -8.79 15.08
N ILE A 134 9.93 -8.81 15.51
CA ILE A 134 11.05 -9.35 14.75
C ILE A 134 11.27 -10.79 15.18
N ILE A 135 11.27 -11.69 14.23
CA ILE A 135 11.34 -13.12 14.43
C ILE A 135 12.65 -13.66 13.86
N LYS A 136 13.40 -14.39 14.67
CA LYS A 136 14.49 -15.23 14.22
C LYS A 136 13.92 -16.57 13.76
N LYS A 137 14.12 -16.93 12.51
CA LYS A 137 13.64 -18.20 11.95
C LYS A 137 14.40 -19.36 12.57
N GLN A 138 13.71 -20.23 13.29
CA GLN A 138 14.25 -21.45 13.87
C GLN A 138 13.12 -22.44 14.17
N PRO A 139 13.38 -23.78 14.07
CA PRO A 139 12.33 -24.80 14.23
C PRO A 139 12.11 -25.21 15.70
N THR A 140 12.92 -24.72 16.64
CA THR A 140 12.87 -25.09 18.06
C THR A 140 12.82 -23.86 18.93
N ALA A 141 12.28 -24.02 20.13
CA ALA A 141 12.26 -22.98 21.18
C ALA A 141 12.31 -23.63 22.57
N GLU A 142 12.79 -22.87 23.55
CA GLU A 142 12.81 -23.26 24.94
C GLU A 142 11.48 -22.93 25.63
N ASN A 143 11.22 -23.60 26.78
CA ASN A 143 10.01 -23.32 27.54
C ASN A 143 9.98 -21.87 28.05
N GLY A 144 8.85 -21.22 27.84
CA GLY A 144 8.65 -19.81 28.19
C GLY A 144 9.04 -18.81 27.11
N GLU A 145 9.65 -19.22 26.01
CA GLU A 145 9.94 -18.33 24.90
C GLU A 145 8.69 -17.95 24.12
N THR A 146 8.66 -16.71 23.65
CA THR A 146 7.60 -16.22 22.77
C THR A 146 7.90 -16.60 21.35
N ILE A 147 7.02 -17.39 20.73
CA ILE A 147 7.19 -17.96 19.41
C ILE A 147 6.05 -17.59 18.45
N VAL A 148 6.37 -17.66 17.17
CA VAL A 148 5.39 -17.77 16.10
C VAL A 148 5.28 -19.23 15.72
N ALA A 149 4.09 -19.79 15.83
CA ALA A 149 3.81 -21.18 15.56
C ALA A 149 2.65 -21.35 14.58
N LEU A 150 2.76 -22.41 13.76
CA LEU A 150 1.69 -22.86 12.89
C LEU A 150 0.96 -24.01 13.59
N LEU A 151 -0.34 -23.83 13.77
CA LEU A 151 -1.26 -24.84 14.26
C LEU A 151 -1.86 -25.64 13.09
N ASN A 152 -2.68 -26.64 13.39
CA ASN A 152 -3.35 -27.47 12.39
C ASN A 152 -3.94 -26.60 11.26
N ASP A 153 -3.69 -26.96 10.00
CA ASP A 153 -4.29 -26.40 8.78
C ASP A 153 -4.04 -24.89 8.50
N ASN A 154 -2.82 -24.41 8.76
CA ASN A 154 -2.34 -23.05 8.41
C ASN A 154 -2.72 -21.91 9.37
N GLU A 155 -3.22 -22.20 10.54
CA GLU A 155 -3.48 -21.17 11.55
C GLU A 155 -2.17 -20.76 12.26
N VAL A 156 -1.82 -19.47 12.22
CA VAL A 156 -0.61 -18.93 12.84
C VAL A 156 -0.94 -18.23 14.15
N THR A 157 -0.11 -18.47 15.17
CA THR A 157 -0.32 -17.84 16.49
C THR A 157 0.97 -17.35 17.11
N LEU A 158 0.87 -16.29 17.93
CA LEU A 158 1.93 -15.74 18.77
C LEU A 158 1.62 -16.06 20.24
N LYS A 159 2.45 -16.91 20.87
CA LYS A 159 2.24 -17.37 22.26
C LYS A 159 3.58 -17.74 22.91
N LYS A 160 3.58 -17.86 24.22
CA LYS A 160 4.67 -18.54 24.94
C LYS A 160 4.50 -20.04 24.79
N VAL A 161 5.58 -20.74 24.48
CA VAL A 161 5.55 -22.20 24.32
C VAL A 161 6.06 -22.90 25.58
N TYR A 162 5.38 -23.98 25.95
CA TYR A 162 5.82 -24.93 26.99
C TYR A 162 5.63 -26.34 26.47
N LYS A 163 6.71 -27.13 26.47
CA LYS A 163 6.67 -28.54 26.11
C LYS A 163 6.33 -29.36 27.36
N GLU A 164 5.20 -30.04 27.32
CA GLU A 164 4.73 -30.98 28.36
C GLU A 164 4.92 -32.43 27.88
N LYS A 165 4.69 -33.41 28.78
CA LYS A 165 5.02 -34.85 28.57
C LYS A 165 4.49 -35.40 27.22
N ASN A 166 3.27 -35.04 26.80
CA ASN A 166 2.62 -35.57 25.58
C ASN A 166 1.97 -34.47 24.71
N ARG A 167 2.26 -33.19 24.97
CA ARG A 167 1.62 -32.05 24.29
C ARG A 167 2.45 -30.78 24.42
N PHE A 168 2.10 -29.78 23.64
CA PHE A 168 2.57 -28.42 23.83
C PHE A 168 1.47 -27.58 24.44
N ARG A 169 1.79 -26.72 25.39
CA ARG A 169 0.96 -25.66 25.92
C ARG A 169 1.39 -24.34 25.30
N LEU A 170 0.51 -23.69 24.60
CA LEU A 170 0.67 -22.35 24.06
C LEU A 170 -0.04 -21.36 24.99
N GLN A 171 0.75 -20.66 25.78
CA GLN A 171 0.28 -19.79 26.84
C GLN A 171 0.15 -18.34 26.32
N PRO A 172 -1.04 -17.75 26.30
CA PRO A 172 -1.19 -16.30 26.12
C PRO A 172 -0.51 -15.56 27.29
N ALA A 173 0.11 -14.44 27.00
CA ALA A 173 0.50 -13.46 28.00
C ALA A 173 -0.61 -12.41 28.15
N ASN A 174 -1.78 -12.89 28.52
CA ASN A 174 -2.99 -12.12 28.85
C ASN A 174 -3.83 -12.97 29.80
N ARG A 175 -4.05 -12.45 31.02
CA ARG A 175 -4.76 -13.16 32.11
C ARG A 175 -6.21 -13.49 31.78
N ALA A 176 -6.83 -12.76 30.84
CA ALA A 176 -8.21 -13.01 30.40
C ALA A 176 -8.33 -14.20 29.42
N LEU A 177 -7.20 -14.73 28.91
CA LEU A 177 -7.20 -15.77 27.88
C LEU A 177 -6.70 -17.11 28.43
N LYS A 178 -7.35 -18.20 28.02
CA LYS A 178 -6.96 -19.56 28.39
C LYS A 178 -5.84 -20.09 27.50
N PRO A 179 -4.95 -20.98 27.99
CA PRO A 179 -3.92 -21.63 27.20
C PRO A 179 -4.53 -22.58 26.16
N ILE A 180 -3.82 -22.74 25.03
CA ILE A 180 -4.16 -23.68 23.95
C ILE A 180 -3.25 -24.90 24.08
N TYR A 181 -3.82 -26.10 24.00
CA TYR A 181 -3.08 -27.36 24.07
C TYR A 181 -3.11 -28.08 22.72
N VAL A 182 -1.94 -28.41 22.17
CA VAL A 182 -1.81 -29.10 20.89
C VAL A 182 -0.83 -30.26 20.98
N ARG A 183 -1.09 -31.34 20.22
CA ARG A 183 -0.19 -32.50 20.16
C ARG A 183 0.95 -32.32 19.17
N LYS A 184 0.71 -31.54 18.12
CA LYS A 184 1.69 -31.23 17.07
C LYS A 184 1.79 -29.70 16.92
N LEU A 185 3.00 -29.21 16.71
CA LEU A 185 3.31 -27.79 16.59
C LEU A 185 4.45 -27.60 15.60
N VAL A 186 4.30 -26.67 14.68
CA VAL A 186 5.39 -26.25 13.78
C VAL A 186 5.84 -24.85 14.18
N ILE A 187 7.01 -24.76 14.82
CA ILE A 187 7.58 -23.47 15.20
C ILE A 187 8.18 -22.80 13.95
N GLN A 188 7.73 -21.60 13.65
CA GLN A 188 8.24 -20.79 12.55
C GLN A 188 9.45 -19.95 12.97
N GLY A 189 9.51 -19.56 14.24
CA GLY A 189 10.61 -18.81 14.82
C GLY A 189 10.29 -18.23 16.19
N LYS A 190 11.32 -17.64 16.79
CA LYS A 190 11.31 -17.00 18.11
C LYS A 190 11.27 -15.48 17.94
N VAL A 191 10.47 -14.79 18.72
CA VAL A 191 10.48 -13.33 18.82
C VAL A 191 11.77 -12.87 19.51
N ILE A 192 12.48 -11.93 18.89
CA ILE A 192 13.75 -11.40 19.41
C ILE A 192 13.69 -9.89 19.67
N SER A 193 12.74 -9.17 19.08
CA SER A 193 12.57 -7.74 19.26
C SER A 193 11.14 -7.32 18.93
N VAL A 194 10.70 -6.24 19.54
CA VAL A 194 9.42 -5.58 19.26
C VAL A 194 9.70 -4.15 18.85
N ILE A 195 9.13 -3.73 17.74
CA ILE A 195 9.18 -2.36 17.25
C ILE A 195 7.80 -1.75 17.44
N ARG A 196 7.73 -0.65 18.15
CA ARG A 196 6.52 0.13 18.37
C ARG A 196 6.70 1.54 17.82
N ASN A 197 5.78 1.95 16.96
CA ASN A 197 5.74 3.33 16.47
C ASN A 197 4.73 4.13 17.30
N PHE A 198 5.22 5.03 18.13
CA PHE A 198 4.39 5.88 19.00
C PHE A 198 3.67 7.01 18.24
N GLU A 199 4.13 7.39 17.05
CA GLU A 199 3.43 8.39 16.23
C GLU A 199 2.08 7.88 15.74
N ASN A 200 1.97 6.56 15.49
CA ASN A 200 0.69 5.93 15.18
C ASN A 200 -0.19 5.68 16.43
N GLN A 201 0.36 5.73 17.65
CA GLN A 201 -0.42 5.53 18.88
C GLN A 201 -1.18 6.77 19.35
N LYS A 202 -0.79 7.98 18.98
CA LYS A 202 -1.59 9.18 19.28
C LYS A 202 -2.96 9.17 18.60
N LYS A 203 -3.13 8.33 17.56
CA LYS A 203 -4.44 8.12 16.88
C LYS A 203 -5.18 6.85 17.33
N THR A 204 -4.55 5.92 18.08
CA THR A 204 -5.19 4.64 18.46
C THR A 204 -5.57 4.52 19.94
N ASN A 205 -5.22 5.49 20.79
CA ASN A 205 -5.69 5.56 22.19
C ASN A 205 -6.98 6.38 22.36
N ALA A 206 -7.69 6.69 21.27
CA ALA A 206 -9.05 7.15 21.35
C ALA A 206 -9.98 5.93 21.51
N LYS A 207 -10.55 5.84 22.68
CA LYS A 207 -11.69 5.03 23.08
C LYS A 207 -12.64 4.69 21.92
N ASN A 208 -13.10 3.42 21.93
CA ASN A 208 -14.37 2.95 21.35
C ASN A 208 -14.60 3.17 19.84
N ASN A 209 -14.91 2.10 19.12
CA ASN A 209 -15.50 2.06 17.78
C ASN A 209 -16.74 2.99 17.58
N ASP A 210 -17.18 3.66 18.61
CA ASP A 210 -18.37 4.52 18.63
C ASP A 210 -18.18 5.89 17.94
N ASN A 211 -16.94 6.28 17.58
CA ASN A 211 -16.68 7.58 16.96
C ASN A 211 -16.28 7.55 15.47
N GLU A 212 -16.12 6.38 14.87
CA GLU A 212 -15.74 6.28 13.43
C GLU A 212 -16.94 6.48 12.51
N PHE A 213 -18.15 6.15 12.98
CA PHE A 213 -19.41 6.29 12.25
C PHE A 213 -20.50 6.83 13.16
N SER A 214 -21.48 7.50 12.56
CA SER A 214 -22.69 7.91 13.25
C SER A 214 -23.50 6.70 13.72
N ALA A 215 -24.31 6.89 14.77
CA ALA A 215 -25.21 5.86 15.27
C ALA A 215 -26.19 5.35 14.18
N ALA A 216 -26.60 6.23 13.27
CA ALA A 216 -27.47 5.89 12.14
C ALA A 216 -26.78 4.94 11.15
N THR A 217 -25.50 5.20 10.83
CA THR A 217 -24.68 4.34 9.97
C THR A 217 -24.43 2.98 10.64
N ILE A 218 -24.07 2.96 11.92
CA ILE A 218 -23.88 1.70 12.68
C ILE A 218 -25.17 0.87 12.67
N ASN A 219 -26.31 1.50 12.91
CA ASN A 219 -27.61 0.82 12.88
C ASN A 219 -27.92 0.23 11.49
N TYR A 220 -27.65 0.96 10.41
CA TYR A 220 -27.79 0.47 9.04
C TYR A 220 -26.87 -0.73 8.78
N ILE A 221 -25.58 -0.63 9.15
CA ILE A 221 -24.60 -1.71 9.00
C ILE A 221 -25.05 -2.99 9.70
N ASN A 222 -25.58 -2.87 10.92
CA ASN A 222 -26.00 -4.00 11.74
C ASN A 222 -27.31 -4.64 11.25
N LYS A 223 -28.22 -3.87 10.64
CA LYS A 223 -29.50 -4.35 10.13
C LYS A 223 -29.44 -4.89 8.70
N THR A 224 -28.42 -4.56 7.93
CA THR A 224 -28.32 -4.90 6.51
C THR A 224 -27.37 -6.06 6.30
N ASP A 225 -27.78 -7.08 5.55
CA ASP A 225 -26.95 -8.24 5.22
C ASP A 225 -25.66 -7.84 4.51
N ILE A 226 -24.55 -8.42 4.94
CA ILE A 226 -23.21 -8.10 4.41
C ILE A 226 -23.06 -8.46 2.93
N ASN A 227 -23.70 -9.55 2.46
CA ASN A 227 -23.62 -9.98 1.06
C ASN A 227 -24.44 -9.03 0.17
N TYR A 228 -25.58 -8.56 0.67
CA TYR A 228 -26.36 -7.51 -0.01
C TYR A 228 -25.53 -6.25 -0.19
N ARG A 229 -24.91 -5.73 0.87
CA ARG A 229 -24.03 -4.55 0.79
C ARG A 229 -22.85 -4.76 -0.18
N LYS A 230 -22.21 -5.94 -0.13
CA LYS A 230 -21.12 -6.30 -1.05
C LYS A 230 -21.58 -6.36 -2.51
N SER A 231 -22.78 -6.87 -2.79
CA SER A 231 -23.31 -6.92 -4.16
C SER A 231 -23.55 -5.54 -4.77
N LEU A 232 -23.80 -4.54 -3.92
CA LEU A 232 -23.94 -3.13 -4.29
C LEU A 232 -22.65 -2.32 -4.19
N GLY A 233 -21.52 -2.96 -3.80
CA GLY A 233 -20.24 -2.26 -3.61
C GLY A 233 -20.27 -1.23 -2.48
N GLN A 234 -21.13 -1.39 -1.49
CA GLN A 234 -21.29 -0.46 -0.35
C GLN A 234 -20.23 -0.73 0.72
N TYR A 235 -19.28 0.17 0.85
CA TYR A 235 -18.24 0.15 1.87
C TYR A 235 -18.22 1.50 2.60
N PHE A 236 -18.31 1.46 3.92
CA PHE A 236 -18.30 2.67 4.74
C PHE A 236 -16.88 3.05 5.13
N THR A 237 -16.50 4.29 4.83
CA THR A 237 -15.16 4.82 5.10
C THR A 237 -15.07 5.36 6.53
N PRO A 238 -14.12 4.90 7.36
CA PRO A 238 -13.91 5.43 8.71
C PRO A 238 -13.64 6.94 8.73
N LYS A 239 -14.02 7.63 9.83
CA LYS A 239 -13.88 9.08 9.99
C LYS A 239 -12.43 9.51 9.81
N SER A 240 -11.48 8.79 10.41
CA SER A 240 -10.05 9.05 10.29
C SER A 240 -9.54 9.08 8.84
N ILE A 241 -10.09 8.23 7.97
CA ILE A 241 -9.74 8.18 6.54
C ILE A 241 -10.41 9.33 5.77
N ARG A 242 -11.67 9.65 6.10
CA ARG A 242 -12.37 10.79 5.50
C ARG A 242 -11.65 12.10 5.79
N GLU A 243 -11.27 12.32 7.05
CA GLU A 243 -10.49 13.50 7.48
C GLU A 243 -9.15 13.57 6.76
N MET A 244 -8.38 12.46 6.74
CA MET A 244 -7.09 12.40 6.04
C MET A 244 -7.22 12.80 4.55
N LEU A 245 -8.30 12.41 3.88
CA LEU A 245 -8.54 12.75 2.49
C LEU A 245 -8.96 14.21 2.33
N LEU A 246 -9.90 14.70 3.16
CA LEU A 246 -10.43 16.06 3.07
C LEU A 246 -9.40 17.13 3.49
N GLU A 247 -8.44 16.80 4.37
CA GLU A 247 -7.30 17.66 4.70
C GLU A 247 -6.39 17.97 3.49
N LYS A 248 -6.46 17.17 2.42
CA LYS A 248 -5.69 17.41 1.18
C LYS A 248 -6.35 18.43 0.25
N LEU A 249 -7.58 18.80 0.53
CA LEU A 249 -8.30 19.84 -0.22
C LEU A 249 -7.94 21.24 0.29
N PRO A 250 -7.93 22.28 -0.57
CA PRO A 250 -7.58 23.62 -0.17
C PRO A 250 -8.62 24.20 0.80
N GLN A 251 -8.16 24.55 2.01
CA GLN A 251 -8.98 25.15 3.06
C GLN A 251 -9.25 26.66 2.85
N THR A 252 -8.67 27.22 1.80
CA THR A 252 -8.76 28.67 1.48
C THR A 252 -10.04 29.06 0.73
N ILE A 253 -10.74 28.07 0.16
CA ILE A 253 -12.01 28.32 -0.57
C ILE A 253 -13.11 28.58 0.44
N LYS A 254 -13.69 29.79 0.40
CA LYS A 254 -14.80 30.19 1.26
C LYS A 254 -16.12 29.65 0.72
N ASN A 255 -16.95 29.11 1.62
CA ASN A 255 -18.28 28.56 1.30
C ASN A 255 -18.24 27.59 0.08
N PRO A 256 -17.39 26.55 0.08
CA PRO A 256 -17.23 25.68 -1.07
C PRO A 256 -18.53 24.92 -1.36
N LYS A 257 -18.87 24.80 -2.63
CA LYS A 257 -19.95 23.94 -3.09
C LYS A 257 -19.44 22.53 -3.30
N ILE A 258 -19.93 21.60 -2.50
CA ILE A 258 -19.41 20.23 -2.36
C ILE A 258 -20.47 19.21 -2.75
N LEU A 259 -20.10 18.24 -3.59
CA LEU A 259 -20.94 17.12 -3.99
C LEU A 259 -20.33 15.79 -3.52
N ASP A 260 -21.16 14.95 -2.90
CA ASP A 260 -20.91 13.51 -2.80
C ASP A 260 -21.93 12.78 -3.70
N PRO A 261 -21.53 12.24 -4.86
CA PRO A 261 -22.45 11.66 -5.83
C PRO A 261 -22.86 10.21 -5.54
N ALA A 262 -22.37 9.62 -4.44
CA ALA A 262 -22.75 8.30 -3.93
C ALA A 262 -22.70 8.33 -2.40
N CYS A 263 -23.49 9.25 -1.81
CA CYS A 263 -23.30 9.72 -0.44
C CYS A 263 -23.62 8.66 0.64
N GLY A 264 -24.29 7.57 0.27
CA GLY A 264 -24.66 6.54 1.23
C GLY A 264 -25.41 7.10 2.43
N THR A 265 -24.94 6.82 3.62
CA THR A 265 -25.52 7.36 4.88
C THR A 265 -25.10 8.80 5.18
N GLY A 266 -24.31 9.47 4.32
CA GLY A 266 -23.93 10.88 4.46
C GLY A 266 -22.65 11.16 5.25
N GLU A 267 -21.88 10.16 5.57
CA GLU A 267 -20.69 10.28 6.43
C GLU A 267 -19.60 11.22 5.87
N PHE A 268 -19.34 11.21 4.54
CA PHE A 268 -18.41 12.16 3.91
C PHE A 268 -18.91 13.59 3.99
N LEU A 269 -20.21 13.81 3.77
CA LEU A 269 -20.83 15.14 3.87
C LEU A 269 -20.82 15.65 5.31
N ALA A 270 -21.07 14.79 6.30
CA ALA A 270 -20.95 15.14 7.72
C ALA A 270 -19.52 15.58 8.07
N THR A 271 -18.50 14.83 7.62
CA THR A 271 -17.10 15.19 7.82
C THR A 271 -16.74 16.50 7.08
N ALA A 272 -17.23 16.69 5.86
CA ALA A 272 -17.01 17.94 5.11
C ALA A 272 -17.63 19.16 5.83
N LYS A 273 -18.80 18.99 6.45
CA LYS A 273 -19.45 20.04 7.26
C LYS A 273 -18.57 20.48 8.45
N GLU A 274 -17.82 19.54 9.03
CA GLU A 274 -16.88 19.83 10.13
C GLU A 274 -15.57 20.46 9.62
N CYS A 275 -15.07 20.04 8.44
CA CYS A 275 -13.77 20.46 7.90
C CYS A 275 -13.80 21.83 7.22
N PHE A 276 -14.92 22.23 6.60
CA PHE A 276 -14.99 23.46 5.81
C PHE A 276 -15.89 24.50 6.43
N LYS A 277 -15.58 25.78 6.19
CA LYS A 277 -16.37 26.90 6.70
C LYS A 277 -17.57 27.15 5.81
N ASN A 278 -18.78 26.98 6.36
CA ASN A 278 -20.06 27.20 5.67
C ASN A 278 -20.15 26.54 4.28
N PRO A 279 -19.92 25.22 4.14
CA PRO A 279 -20.00 24.56 2.85
C PRO A 279 -21.46 24.43 2.37
N GLU A 280 -21.69 24.61 1.07
CA GLU A 280 -22.95 24.23 0.42
C GLU A 280 -22.87 22.74 0.04
N LEU A 281 -23.59 21.89 0.78
CA LEU A 281 -23.48 20.45 0.68
C LEU A 281 -24.58 19.84 -0.19
N HIS A 282 -24.17 19.03 -1.16
CA HIS A 282 -25.04 18.25 -2.04
C HIS A 282 -24.70 16.76 -1.91
N GLY A 283 -25.72 15.91 -1.83
CA GLY A 283 -25.57 14.47 -1.79
C GLY A 283 -26.54 13.78 -2.72
N TRP A 284 -26.07 12.77 -3.45
CA TRP A 284 -26.91 11.91 -4.27
C TRP A 284 -26.65 10.47 -3.94
N ASP A 285 -27.69 9.67 -3.91
CA ASP A 285 -27.61 8.22 -3.87
C ASP A 285 -28.78 7.62 -4.64
N ILE A 286 -28.62 6.41 -5.16
CA ILE A 286 -29.68 5.69 -5.85
C ILE A 286 -30.65 5.02 -4.86
N ASP A 287 -30.17 4.73 -3.65
CA ASP A 287 -30.94 4.08 -2.60
C ASP A 287 -31.67 5.12 -1.73
N LYS A 288 -33.00 5.14 -1.83
CA LYS A 288 -33.85 6.06 -1.06
C LYS A 288 -33.64 5.92 0.44
N ASN A 289 -33.42 4.71 0.96
CA ASN A 289 -33.23 4.51 2.40
C ASN A 289 -31.96 5.17 2.90
N LEU A 290 -30.88 5.11 2.10
CA LEU A 290 -29.62 5.78 2.42
C LEU A 290 -29.77 7.29 2.35
N VAL A 291 -30.49 7.81 1.35
CA VAL A 291 -30.81 9.24 1.23
C VAL A 291 -31.57 9.74 2.46
N ASP A 292 -32.57 9.00 2.95
CA ASP A 292 -33.33 9.40 4.14
C ASP A 292 -32.45 9.38 5.40
N ILE A 293 -31.55 8.42 5.56
CA ILE A 293 -30.56 8.39 6.64
C ILE A 293 -29.62 9.60 6.54
N SER A 294 -29.12 9.88 5.34
CA SER A 294 -28.18 10.97 5.07
C SER A 294 -28.79 12.35 5.33
N ARG A 295 -30.06 12.57 4.97
CA ARG A 295 -30.79 13.81 5.28
C ARG A 295 -30.91 14.07 6.78
N ASN A 296 -31.14 13.01 7.55
CA ASN A 296 -31.21 13.11 9.01
C ASN A 296 -29.84 13.38 9.64
N LEU A 297 -28.78 12.79 9.07
CA LEU A 297 -27.41 12.98 9.57
C LEU A 297 -26.86 14.37 9.26
N VAL A 298 -27.12 14.88 8.04
CA VAL A 298 -26.52 16.13 7.55
C VAL A 298 -27.61 17.17 7.31
N SER A 299 -28.17 17.70 8.41
CA SER A 299 -29.19 18.75 8.34
C SER A 299 -28.70 19.98 7.56
N GLY A 300 -29.54 20.50 6.65
CA GLY A 300 -29.24 21.64 5.79
C GLY A 300 -28.51 21.30 4.49
N ALA A 301 -28.16 20.03 4.25
CA ALA A 301 -27.61 19.58 2.97
C ALA A 301 -28.74 19.27 1.96
N ASN A 302 -28.47 19.53 0.69
CA ASN A 302 -29.38 19.18 -0.42
C ASN A 302 -29.13 17.74 -0.88
N ILE A 303 -29.86 16.78 -0.31
CA ILE A 303 -29.66 15.34 -0.54
C ILE A 303 -30.84 14.77 -1.32
N ASN A 304 -30.56 14.10 -2.45
CA ASN A 304 -31.60 13.63 -3.38
C ASN A 304 -31.37 12.18 -3.82
N THR A 305 -32.47 11.44 -3.97
CA THR A 305 -32.44 10.14 -4.64
C THR A 305 -32.23 10.35 -6.13
N ARG A 306 -31.05 9.92 -6.64
CA ARG A 306 -30.65 10.21 -8.03
C ARG A 306 -29.65 9.16 -8.52
N ASN A 307 -29.77 8.80 -9.81
CA ASN A 307 -28.72 8.05 -10.48
C ASN A 307 -27.66 9.03 -11.01
N SER A 308 -26.55 9.14 -10.31
CA SER A 308 -25.47 10.09 -10.62
C SER A 308 -24.84 9.87 -11.99
N LEU A 309 -24.82 8.64 -12.49
CA LEU A 309 -24.21 8.33 -13.80
C LEU A 309 -25.05 8.85 -14.97
N LEU A 310 -26.33 9.11 -14.77
CA LEU A 310 -27.21 9.67 -15.79
C LEU A 310 -27.31 11.20 -15.73
N ASP A 311 -26.67 11.82 -14.73
CA ASP A 311 -26.63 13.28 -14.60
C ASP A 311 -25.81 13.93 -15.72
N GLU A 312 -26.32 15.07 -16.26
CA GLU A 312 -25.71 15.82 -17.35
C GLU A 312 -25.13 17.18 -16.90
N GLY A 313 -25.06 17.43 -15.59
CA GLY A 313 -24.52 18.66 -15.05
C GLY A 313 -23.02 18.79 -15.25
N TYR A 314 -22.54 20.04 -15.52
CA TYR A 314 -21.14 20.36 -15.71
C TYR A 314 -20.74 21.59 -14.88
N ASN A 315 -19.48 21.68 -14.47
CA ASN A 315 -18.84 22.89 -13.93
C ASN A 315 -19.58 23.56 -12.76
N GLN A 316 -20.13 22.78 -11.83
CA GLN A 316 -20.98 23.31 -10.77
C GLN A 316 -20.32 23.34 -9.40
N TYR A 317 -19.37 22.42 -9.12
CA TYR A 317 -18.84 22.15 -7.79
C TYR A 317 -17.38 22.56 -7.66
N ASP A 318 -17.04 23.06 -6.47
CA ASP A 318 -15.65 23.33 -6.11
C ASP A 318 -14.96 22.02 -5.69
N PHE A 319 -15.70 21.16 -4.98
CA PHE A 319 -15.23 19.83 -4.59
C PHE A 319 -16.26 18.74 -4.93
N VAL A 320 -15.73 17.61 -5.43
CA VAL A 320 -16.47 16.35 -5.56
C VAL A 320 -15.74 15.32 -4.68
N ILE A 321 -16.44 14.81 -3.66
CA ILE A 321 -15.84 13.95 -2.62
C ILE A 321 -16.57 12.63 -2.53
N GLY A 322 -15.99 11.62 -1.89
CA GLY A 322 -16.74 10.40 -1.54
C GLY A 322 -15.96 9.11 -1.69
N ASN A 323 -16.69 8.03 -1.52
CA ASN A 323 -16.27 6.66 -1.73
C ASN A 323 -17.23 6.00 -2.72
N PRO A 324 -17.04 6.15 -4.05
CA PRO A 324 -17.93 5.56 -5.04
C PRO A 324 -17.95 4.03 -4.93
N PRO A 325 -19.02 3.34 -5.35
CA PRO A 325 -19.13 1.89 -5.25
C PRO A 325 -18.08 1.15 -6.08
N TYR A 326 -17.64 -0.05 -5.62
CA TYR A 326 -16.60 -0.88 -6.27
C TYR A 326 -17.18 -2.22 -6.71
N TYR A 327 -17.74 -2.30 -7.90
CA TYR A 327 -18.12 -3.57 -8.50
C TYR A 327 -18.02 -3.52 -10.02
N GLU A 328 -17.78 -4.68 -10.61
CA GLU A 328 -17.88 -4.86 -12.05
C GLU A 328 -19.35 -5.06 -12.43
N PHE A 329 -19.80 -4.36 -13.45
CA PHE A 329 -21.15 -4.51 -13.93
C PHE A 329 -21.20 -4.60 -15.45
N LYS A 330 -22.26 -5.27 -15.93
CA LYS A 330 -22.54 -5.35 -17.35
C LYS A 330 -23.08 -3.99 -17.79
N THR A 331 -22.26 -3.26 -18.53
CA THR A 331 -22.53 -1.86 -18.88
C THR A 331 -23.71 -1.76 -19.85
N PRO A 332 -24.84 -1.10 -19.51
CA PRO A 332 -25.91 -0.81 -20.45
C PRO A 332 -25.46 0.05 -21.63
N ASP A 333 -26.15 -0.02 -22.75
CA ASP A 333 -25.75 0.68 -23.97
C ASP A 333 -25.79 2.21 -23.84
N GLU A 334 -26.69 2.76 -23.03
CA GLU A 334 -26.73 4.17 -22.67
C GLU A 334 -25.43 4.62 -21.98
N ILE A 335 -24.99 3.86 -20.98
CA ILE A 335 -23.76 4.10 -20.25
C ILE A 335 -22.54 3.91 -21.19
N LYS A 336 -22.54 2.91 -22.08
CA LYS A 336 -21.47 2.76 -23.07
C LYS A 336 -21.36 3.95 -24.00
N ARG A 337 -22.49 4.51 -24.45
CA ARG A 337 -22.47 5.72 -25.29
C ARG A 337 -21.87 6.91 -24.57
N LYS A 338 -22.26 7.14 -23.31
CA LYS A 338 -21.79 8.26 -22.49
C LYS A 338 -20.30 8.13 -22.11
N PHE A 339 -19.85 6.94 -21.73
CA PHE A 339 -18.53 6.69 -21.14
C PHE A 339 -17.56 5.89 -22.04
N GLY A 340 -17.89 5.69 -23.31
CA GLY A 340 -17.10 4.85 -24.24
C GLY A 340 -15.63 5.26 -24.37
N GLY A 341 -15.34 6.55 -24.17
CA GLY A 341 -13.97 7.09 -24.19
C GLY A 341 -13.06 6.54 -23.08
N ILE A 342 -13.63 6.08 -21.95
CA ILE A 342 -12.86 5.54 -20.82
C ILE A 342 -13.05 4.04 -20.59
N ILE A 343 -14.05 3.42 -21.19
CA ILE A 343 -14.32 1.99 -21.05
C ILE A 343 -13.34 1.16 -21.88
N ASN A 344 -12.73 0.15 -21.25
CA ASN A 344 -11.82 -0.78 -21.89
C ASN A 344 -12.04 -2.20 -21.32
N GLY A 345 -12.94 -2.95 -21.96
CA GLY A 345 -13.30 -4.31 -21.50
C GLY A 345 -14.21 -4.32 -20.25
N ARG A 346 -13.77 -4.97 -19.19
CA ARG A 346 -14.55 -5.05 -17.94
C ARG A 346 -14.62 -3.68 -17.26
N THR A 347 -15.84 -3.22 -17.00
CA THR A 347 -16.06 -1.90 -16.40
C THR A 347 -16.27 -2.04 -14.90
N ASN A 348 -15.44 -1.36 -14.12
CA ASN A 348 -15.73 -1.15 -12.70
C ASN A 348 -16.37 0.23 -12.52
N ILE A 349 -17.47 0.29 -11.79
CA ILE A 349 -18.33 1.46 -11.72
C ILE A 349 -17.61 2.71 -11.20
N PHE A 350 -16.65 2.60 -10.27
CA PHE A 350 -15.90 3.76 -9.76
C PHE A 350 -15.19 4.56 -10.87
N SER A 351 -14.82 3.89 -11.97
CA SER A 351 -14.16 4.57 -13.10
C SER A 351 -15.08 5.59 -13.77
N LEU A 352 -16.37 5.30 -13.80
CA LEU A 352 -17.39 6.20 -14.35
C LEU A 352 -17.62 7.39 -13.41
N PHE A 353 -17.57 7.17 -12.10
CA PHE A 353 -17.65 8.24 -11.10
C PHE A 353 -16.46 9.20 -11.17
N ILE A 354 -15.25 8.72 -11.49
CA ILE A 354 -14.09 9.61 -11.69
C ILE A 354 -14.32 10.49 -12.92
N HIS A 355 -14.75 9.90 -14.03
CA HIS A 355 -15.03 10.66 -15.27
C HIS A 355 -16.10 11.72 -15.02
N GLN A 356 -17.23 11.31 -14.47
CA GLN A 356 -18.36 12.21 -14.25
C GLN A 356 -18.03 13.24 -13.15
N GLY A 357 -17.27 12.86 -12.14
CA GLY A 357 -16.78 13.76 -11.08
C GLY A 357 -15.96 14.92 -11.64
N LEU A 358 -15.07 14.65 -12.59
CA LEU A 358 -14.31 15.71 -13.28
C LEU A 358 -15.20 16.62 -14.14
N ASN A 359 -16.29 16.09 -14.71
CA ASN A 359 -17.26 16.91 -15.44
C ASN A 359 -18.04 17.86 -14.52
N TRP A 360 -18.46 17.41 -13.34
CA TRP A 360 -19.19 18.25 -12.37
C TRP A 360 -18.33 19.36 -11.77
N LEU A 361 -17.01 19.17 -11.71
CA LEU A 361 -16.10 20.18 -11.15
C LEU A 361 -16.02 21.43 -12.02
N LYS A 362 -15.98 22.59 -11.37
CA LYS A 362 -15.50 23.84 -11.97
C LYS A 362 -14.03 23.69 -12.41
N ASP A 363 -13.57 24.53 -13.31
CA ASP A 363 -12.16 24.59 -13.65
C ASP A 363 -11.34 24.94 -12.40
N GLY A 364 -10.26 24.20 -12.16
CA GLY A 364 -9.47 24.31 -10.93
C GLY A 364 -10.10 23.65 -9.68
N GLY A 365 -11.30 23.08 -9.79
CA GLY A 365 -11.96 22.33 -8.71
C GLY A 365 -11.28 20.98 -8.42
N TYR A 366 -11.64 20.34 -7.31
CA TYR A 366 -10.94 19.15 -6.82
C TYR A 366 -11.89 17.96 -6.66
N LEU A 367 -11.45 16.80 -7.14
CA LEU A 367 -12.06 15.50 -6.85
C LEU A 367 -11.24 14.81 -5.77
N ALA A 368 -11.90 14.36 -4.70
CA ALA A 368 -11.25 13.62 -3.62
C ALA A 368 -12.02 12.31 -3.35
N TYR A 369 -11.46 11.20 -3.82
CA TYR A 369 -12.09 9.88 -3.74
C TYR A 369 -11.24 8.86 -3.01
N VAL A 370 -11.92 7.95 -2.32
CA VAL A 370 -11.37 6.67 -1.89
C VAL A 370 -11.69 5.67 -2.98
N ILE A 371 -10.69 5.00 -3.57
CA ILE A 371 -10.86 4.07 -4.69
C ILE A 371 -9.90 2.88 -4.60
N PRO A 372 -10.13 1.78 -5.35
CA PRO A 372 -9.17 0.68 -5.43
C PRO A 372 -7.87 1.07 -6.13
N PRO A 373 -6.69 0.62 -5.63
CA PRO A 373 -5.39 0.93 -6.23
C PRO A 373 -5.15 0.27 -7.59
N SER A 374 -5.97 -0.70 -7.99
CA SER A 374 -5.91 -1.34 -9.30
C SER A 374 -6.04 -0.35 -10.47
N MET A 375 -6.61 0.82 -10.25
CA MET A 375 -6.67 1.92 -11.22
C MET A 375 -5.28 2.38 -11.67
N ASN A 376 -4.27 2.27 -10.81
CA ASN A 376 -2.93 2.81 -11.06
C ASN A 376 -2.19 2.14 -12.23
N ASN A 377 -2.34 0.82 -12.39
CA ASN A 377 -1.59 0.03 -13.37
C ASN A 377 -2.44 -1.04 -14.09
N GLY A 378 -3.68 -1.28 -13.66
CA GLY A 378 -4.55 -2.27 -14.29
C GLY A 378 -4.79 -1.99 -15.77
N ALA A 379 -4.71 -3.01 -16.61
CA ALA A 379 -4.86 -2.89 -18.07
C ALA A 379 -6.22 -2.31 -18.48
N TYR A 380 -7.28 -2.68 -17.77
CA TYR A 380 -8.64 -2.20 -18.05
C TYR A 380 -8.83 -0.69 -17.79
N PHE A 381 -7.96 -0.06 -16.99
CA PHE A 381 -8.05 1.36 -16.67
C PHE A 381 -7.12 2.26 -17.51
N HIS A 382 -6.52 1.73 -18.58
CA HIS A 382 -5.61 2.50 -19.42
C HIS A 382 -6.27 3.74 -20.03
N LYS A 383 -7.48 3.58 -20.57
CA LYS A 383 -8.23 4.72 -21.14
C LYS A 383 -8.61 5.75 -20.08
N LEU A 384 -9.01 5.30 -18.89
CA LEU A 384 -9.30 6.20 -17.77
C LEU A 384 -8.05 6.98 -17.33
N ARG A 385 -6.89 6.34 -17.23
CA ARG A 385 -5.65 7.04 -16.88
C ARG A 385 -5.29 8.10 -17.92
N ASN A 386 -5.43 7.79 -19.20
CA ASN A 386 -5.23 8.78 -20.27
C ASN A 386 -6.20 9.95 -20.13
N TYR A 387 -7.48 9.68 -19.86
CA TYR A 387 -8.48 10.72 -19.63
C TYR A 387 -8.11 11.61 -18.43
N ILE A 388 -7.69 11.02 -17.30
CA ILE A 388 -7.25 11.79 -16.12
C ILE A 388 -6.07 12.69 -16.50
N VAL A 389 -5.06 12.17 -17.20
CA VAL A 389 -3.87 12.96 -17.58
C VAL A 389 -4.21 14.14 -18.49
N GLN A 390 -5.24 13.99 -19.34
CA GLN A 390 -5.68 15.05 -20.26
C GLN A 390 -6.52 16.14 -19.57
N ASN A 391 -7.19 15.82 -18.45
CA ASN A 391 -8.20 16.68 -17.86
C ASN A 391 -7.90 17.11 -16.42
N ALA A 392 -6.91 16.51 -15.75
CA ALA A 392 -6.63 16.78 -14.35
C ALA A 392 -5.17 16.56 -13.97
N ASN A 393 -4.74 17.26 -12.92
CA ASN A 393 -3.50 16.96 -12.20
C ASN A 393 -3.77 16.04 -11.01
N ILE A 394 -2.86 15.11 -10.74
CA ILE A 394 -2.89 14.32 -9.51
C ILE A 394 -2.18 15.14 -8.43
N GLU A 395 -2.95 15.71 -7.50
CA GLU A 395 -2.41 16.49 -6.37
C GLU A 395 -1.97 15.58 -5.22
N TYR A 396 -2.68 14.46 -5.02
CA TYR A 396 -2.36 13.49 -3.99
C TYR A 396 -2.76 12.08 -4.40
N LEU A 397 -1.88 11.14 -4.17
CA LEU A 397 -2.11 9.72 -4.36
C LEU A 397 -1.43 8.98 -3.23
N HIS A 398 -2.18 8.20 -2.44
CA HIS A 398 -1.62 7.40 -1.36
C HIS A 398 -2.35 6.07 -1.23
N VAL A 399 -1.59 4.97 -1.27
CA VAL A 399 -2.13 3.61 -1.16
C VAL A 399 -2.06 3.14 0.29
N LEU A 400 -3.21 2.99 0.90
CA LEU A 400 -3.37 2.39 2.22
C LEU A 400 -3.47 0.87 2.07
N ARG A 401 -2.44 0.18 2.53
CA ARG A 401 -2.28 -1.27 2.32
C ARG A 401 -2.85 -2.13 3.44
N ASP A 402 -3.40 -1.51 4.50
CA ASP A 402 -4.09 -2.25 5.54
C ASP A 402 -5.44 -2.74 5.01
N PRO A 403 -5.62 -4.07 4.79
CA PRO A 403 -6.85 -4.60 4.23
C PRO A 403 -8.06 -4.48 5.17
N LYS A 404 -7.86 -4.07 6.43
CA LYS A 404 -8.91 -4.00 7.47
C LYS A 404 -9.50 -2.61 7.68
N ILE A 405 -9.12 -1.65 6.85
CA ILE A 405 -9.65 -0.27 6.91
C ILE A 405 -11.18 -0.27 6.77
N PHE A 406 -11.73 -1.17 5.95
CA PHE A 406 -13.18 -1.32 5.81
C PHE A 406 -13.73 -2.46 6.67
N HIS A 407 -14.76 -2.19 7.45
CA HIS A 407 -15.53 -3.22 8.13
C HIS A 407 -16.10 -4.24 7.12
N GLY A 408 -15.61 -5.47 7.16
CA GLY A 408 -16.13 -6.58 6.36
C GLY A 408 -15.56 -6.72 4.94
N ALA A 409 -14.51 -5.97 4.58
CA ALA A 409 -13.78 -6.17 3.31
C ALA A 409 -12.27 -6.18 3.52
N LEU A 410 -11.61 -7.18 2.92
CA LEU A 410 -10.16 -7.29 2.84
C LEU A 410 -9.70 -6.65 1.51
N GLN A 411 -9.66 -5.33 1.44
CA GLN A 411 -9.25 -4.64 0.22
C GLN A 411 -8.38 -3.43 0.54
N SER A 412 -7.22 -3.36 -0.10
CA SER A 412 -6.41 -2.14 -0.11
C SER A 412 -7.18 -1.01 -0.79
N ILE A 413 -7.02 0.20 -0.28
CA ILE A 413 -7.64 1.40 -0.83
C ILE A 413 -6.57 2.43 -1.19
N MET A 414 -6.97 3.36 -2.04
CA MET A 414 -6.15 4.48 -2.45
C MET A 414 -6.90 5.78 -2.21
N LEU A 415 -6.25 6.72 -1.54
CA LEU A 415 -6.71 8.10 -1.44
C LEU A 415 -6.22 8.83 -2.69
N LEU A 416 -7.15 9.37 -3.46
CA LEU A 416 -6.86 10.08 -4.70
C LEU A 416 -7.43 11.49 -4.65
N VAL A 417 -6.59 12.50 -4.87
CA VAL A 417 -7.04 13.86 -5.09
C VAL A 417 -6.58 14.32 -6.47
N LEU A 418 -7.54 14.69 -7.29
CA LEU A 418 -7.34 15.27 -8.62
C LEU A 418 -7.75 16.73 -8.62
N LYS A 419 -6.98 17.58 -9.26
CA LYS A 419 -7.37 18.97 -9.57
C LYS A 419 -7.69 19.07 -11.05
N LYS A 420 -8.88 19.52 -11.41
CA LYS A 420 -9.27 19.73 -12.81
C LYS A 420 -8.38 20.79 -13.46
N GLY A 421 -7.78 20.46 -14.60
CA GLY A 421 -6.85 21.30 -15.34
C GLY A 421 -5.62 20.55 -15.84
N GLU A 422 -4.54 21.27 -16.10
CA GLU A 422 -3.31 20.74 -16.67
C GLU A 422 -2.57 19.81 -15.71
N ASN A 423 -2.03 18.70 -16.22
CA ASN A 423 -1.30 17.70 -15.46
C ASN A 423 0.19 18.07 -15.33
N LYS A 424 0.71 18.09 -14.09
CA LYS A 424 2.11 18.43 -13.77
C LYS A 424 3.07 17.24 -13.83
N GLY A 425 2.56 16.01 -13.88
CA GLY A 425 3.34 14.79 -14.05
C GLY A 425 3.98 14.21 -12.77
N ASP A 426 3.73 14.77 -11.59
CA ASP A 426 4.41 14.36 -10.35
C ASP A 426 4.20 12.89 -9.96
N TYR A 427 3.04 12.33 -10.26
CA TYR A 427 2.67 10.94 -9.98
C TYR A 427 2.67 10.05 -11.22
N LEU A 428 3.18 10.54 -12.36
CA LEU A 428 3.15 9.84 -13.63
C LEU A 428 4.45 9.14 -13.94
N PHE A 429 4.39 7.86 -14.27
CA PHE A 429 5.44 7.15 -14.97
C PHE A 429 4.95 6.73 -16.35
N LYS A 430 5.66 7.16 -17.39
CA LYS A 430 5.35 6.82 -18.79
C LYS A 430 6.60 6.33 -19.50
N LYS A 431 6.54 5.12 -20.04
CA LYS A 431 7.60 4.55 -20.89
C LYS A 431 7.01 3.53 -21.86
N ASN A 432 7.41 3.58 -23.13
CA ASN A 432 7.02 2.64 -24.19
C ASN A 432 5.49 2.39 -24.28
N GLY A 433 4.69 3.45 -24.21
CA GLY A 433 3.23 3.38 -24.25
C GLY A 433 2.55 2.94 -22.94
N ILE A 434 3.33 2.52 -21.93
CA ILE A 434 2.82 2.18 -20.60
C ILE A 434 2.71 3.47 -19.78
N LEU A 435 1.51 3.72 -19.24
CA LEU A 435 1.22 4.80 -18.32
C LEU A 435 0.80 4.22 -16.97
N ILE A 436 1.53 4.58 -15.91
CA ILE A 436 1.27 4.12 -14.54
C ILE A 436 1.19 5.34 -13.62
N PHE A 437 0.28 5.30 -12.65
CA PHE A 437 0.26 6.24 -11.54
C PHE A 437 0.96 5.63 -10.33
N SER A 438 1.82 6.40 -9.68
CA SER A 438 2.62 5.89 -8.55
C SER A 438 3.10 7.01 -7.64
N GLU A 439 3.09 6.77 -6.32
CA GLU A 439 3.79 7.61 -5.33
C GLU A 439 5.30 7.67 -5.61
N GLY A 440 5.87 6.59 -6.16
CA GLY A 440 7.26 6.49 -6.56
C GLY A 440 7.55 6.87 -8.02
N ALA A 441 6.68 7.63 -8.70
CA ALA A 441 6.83 7.91 -10.13
C ALA A 441 8.18 8.56 -10.48
N LYS A 442 8.63 9.53 -9.68
CA LYS A 442 9.95 10.18 -9.87
C LYS A 442 11.11 9.17 -9.72
N TYR A 443 11.00 8.25 -8.78
CA TYR A 443 11.98 7.19 -8.59
C TYR A 443 11.97 6.19 -9.77
N LEU A 444 10.79 5.81 -10.25
CA LEU A 444 10.67 4.98 -11.45
C LEU A 444 11.26 5.67 -12.67
N GLN A 445 10.98 6.96 -12.88
CA GLN A 445 11.58 7.74 -13.97
C GLN A 445 13.13 7.72 -13.89
N MET A 446 13.69 7.88 -12.70
CA MET A 446 15.14 7.83 -12.48
C MET A 446 15.73 6.44 -12.76
N ILE A 447 15.11 5.37 -12.25
CA ILE A 447 15.59 4.00 -12.47
C ILE A 447 15.54 3.62 -13.95
N PHE A 448 14.45 3.98 -14.64
CA PHE A 448 14.23 3.59 -16.04
C PHE A 448 14.80 4.60 -17.05
N LYS A 449 15.42 5.69 -16.57
CA LYS A 449 16.15 6.60 -17.45
C LYS A 449 17.28 5.82 -18.12
N ASP A 450 17.38 5.92 -19.42
CA ASP A 450 18.42 5.28 -20.24
C ASP A 450 18.54 3.74 -20.09
N LYS A 451 17.48 3.08 -19.58
CA LYS A 451 17.43 1.62 -19.48
C LYS A 451 16.69 1.01 -20.66
N THR A 452 17.27 -0.03 -21.21
CA THR A 452 16.66 -0.88 -22.24
C THR A 452 15.58 -1.75 -21.60
N THR A 453 14.39 -1.77 -22.19
CA THR A 453 13.26 -2.62 -21.75
C THR A 453 13.11 -3.84 -22.65
N LEU A 454 12.32 -4.81 -22.24
CA LEU A 454 11.98 -5.95 -23.08
C LEU A 454 11.30 -5.51 -24.40
N HIS A 455 10.50 -4.45 -24.34
CA HIS A 455 9.88 -3.86 -25.53
C HIS A 455 10.93 -3.31 -26.52
N ASP A 456 11.98 -2.64 -26.01
CA ASP A 456 13.07 -2.09 -26.86
C ASP A 456 13.88 -3.23 -27.52
N LEU A 457 13.87 -4.42 -26.93
CA LEU A 457 14.47 -5.64 -27.45
C LEU A 457 13.52 -6.47 -28.32
N ASN A 458 12.35 -5.92 -28.70
CA ASN A 458 11.31 -6.59 -29.47
C ASN A 458 10.72 -7.85 -28.81
N TYR A 459 10.84 -8.01 -27.49
CA TYR A 459 10.16 -9.08 -26.79
C TYR A 459 8.68 -8.74 -26.55
N GLN A 460 7.81 -9.70 -26.82
CA GLN A 460 6.40 -9.63 -26.50
C GLN A 460 6.13 -10.26 -25.14
N VAL A 461 5.55 -9.50 -24.22
CA VAL A 461 5.11 -10.01 -22.90
C VAL A 461 3.64 -10.39 -23.00
N LYS A 462 3.32 -11.66 -22.77
CA LYS A 462 1.95 -12.20 -22.81
C LYS A 462 1.65 -12.92 -21.50
N THR A 463 0.41 -12.81 -21.02
CA THR A 463 -0.10 -13.71 -19.98
C THR A 463 -0.66 -14.98 -20.60
N GLY A 464 -0.59 -16.09 -19.87
CA GLY A 464 -1.21 -17.33 -20.34
C GLY A 464 -2.69 -17.13 -20.68
N ARG A 465 -3.12 -17.69 -21.83
CA ARG A 465 -4.47 -17.51 -22.37
C ARG A 465 -5.54 -18.31 -21.65
N LEU A 466 -5.14 -19.30 -20.84
CA LEU A 466 -6.06 -20.23 -20.20
C LEU A 466 -6.39 -19.78 -18.77
N ILE A 467 -7.66 -19.47 -18.54
CA ILE A 467 -8.21 -19.31 -17.19
C ILE A 467 -8.72 -20.69 -16.77
N TRP A 468 -7.95 -21.41 -15.97
CA TRP A 468 -8.14 -22.82 -15.69
C TRP A 468 -9.49 -23.16 -15.01
N ASN A 469 -9.97 -22.30 -14.12
CA ASN A 469 -11.24 -22.48 -13.41
C ASN A 469 -12.48 -22.29 -14.32
N GLU A 470 -12.33 -21.52 -15.40
CA GLU A 470 -13.39 -21.32 -16.42
C GLU A 470 -13.36 -22.41 -17.52
N ASN A 471 -12.23 -23.11 -17.67
CA ASN A 471 -11.97 -24.07 -18.73
C ASN A 471 -11.68 -25.48 -18.21
N LYS A 472 -12.29 -25.89 -17.11
CA LYS A 472 -12.05 -27.21 -16.48
C LYS A 472 -12.29 -28.40 -17.41
N ASN A 473 -13.24 -28.28 -18.32
CA ASN A 473 -13.58 -29.27 -19.33
C ASN A 473 -12.47 -29.53 -20.36
N LEU A 474 -11.57 -28.55 -20.53
CA LEU A 474 -10.41 -28.67 -21.43
C LEU A 474 -9.18 -29.27 -20.72
N LEU A 475 -9.22 -29.48 -19.42
CA LEU A 475 -8.08 -29.96 -18.66
C LEU A 475 -8.04 -31.49 -18.61
N THR A 476 -6.83 -32.06 -18.68
CA THR A 476 -6.61 -33.50 -18.62
C THR A 476 -5.29 -33.85 -17.93
N ASN A 477 -5.17 -35.05 -17.39
CA ASN A 477 -3.92 -35.63 -16.92
C ASN A 477 -3.29 -36.60 -17.94
N ASN A 478 -3.97 -36.82 -19.07
CA ASN A 478 -3.47 -37.72 -20.12
C ASN A 478 -2.55 -36.92 -21.08
N PRO A 479 -1.24 -37.23 -21.15
CA PRO A 479 -0.31 -36.54 -22.04
C PRO A 479 -0.58 -36.74 -23.52
N LYS A 480 -1.33 -37.83 -23.89
CA LYS A 480 -1.71 -38.11 -25.28
C LYS A 480 -2.88 -37.24 -25.77
N GLU A 481 -3.63 -36.60 -24.85
CA GLU A 481 -4.84 -35.86 -25.17
C GLU A 481 -4.65 -34.33 -25.11
N GLY A 482 -3.48 -33.84 -24.70
CA GLY A 482 -3.26 -32.42 -24.52
C GLY A 482 -1.80 -31.97 -24.55
N ILE A 483 -1.61 -30.67 -24.61
CA ILE A 483 -0.29 -30.04 -24.50
C ILE A 483 0.00 -29.71 -23.05
N PRO A 484 1.29 -29.66 -22.62
CA PRO A 484 1.67 -29.34 -21.25
C PRO A 484 1.15 -27.97 -20.80
N LEU A 485 0.52 -27.93 -19.64
CA LEU A 485 0.06 -26.71 -18.98
C LEU A 485 1.08 -26.29 -17.93
N ILE A 486 1.68 -25.12 -18.11
CA ILE A 486 2.69 -24.61 -17.19
C ILE A 486 2.00 -23.92 -16.01
N TRP A 487 2.13 -24.49 -14.83
CA TRP A 487 1.73 -23.90 -13.56
C TRP A 487 2.92 -23.17 -12.93
N SER A 488 2.67 -22.25 -12.03
CA SER A 488 3.72 -21.53 -11.31
C SER A 488 4.74 -22.45 -10.60
N ARG A 489 4.32 -23.64 -10.17
CA ARG A 489 5.20 -24.65 -9.56
C ARG A 489 6.12 -25.39 -10.55
N ASN A 490 5.81 -25.31 -11.84
CA ASN A 490 6.69 -25.87 -12.87
C ASN A 490 7.91 -24.98 -13.13
N ILE A 491 7.88 -23.73 -12.70
CA ILE A 491 8.98 -22.77 -12.88
C ILE A 491 9.89 -22.88 -11.67
N THR A 492 11.09 -23.42 -11.86
CA THR A 492 12.10 -23.62 -10.80
C THR A 492 13.34 -22.77 -11.05
N GLU A 493 14.31 -22.79 -10.14
CA GLU A 493 15.60 -22.13 -10.33
C GLU A 493 16.42 -22.74 -11.46
N ASN A 494 16.19 -24.01 -11.77
CA ASN A 494 16.88 -24.78 -12.79
C ASN A 494 16.18 -24.80 -14.16
N GLY A 495 15.01 -24.15 -14.25
CA GLY A 495 14.21 -24.11 -15.47
C GLY A 495 12.79 -24.64 -15.28
N LEU A 496 12.22 -25.23 -16.33
CA LEU A 496 10.89 -25.83 -16.29
C LEU A 496 10.98 -27.30 -15.88
N GLU A 497 10.31 -27.63 -14.79
CA GLU A 497 10.16 -29.00 -14.29
C GLU A 497 8.67 -29.36 -14.23
N PHE A 498 8.32 -30.62 -14.55
CA PHE A 498 6.94 -31.09 -14.57
C PHE A 498 6.70 -32.18 -13.51
N PRO A 499 6.83 -31.85 -12.21
CA PRO A 499 6.50 -32.80 -11.15
C PRO A 499 4.99 -33.09 -11.15
N ILE A 500 4.59 -34.25 -10.64
CA ILE A 500 3.17 -34.57 -10.42
C ILE A 500 2.62 -33.59 -9.35
N LEU A 501 1.69 -32.72 -9.74
CA LEU A 501 1.13 -31.66 -8.91
C LEU A 501 -0.15 -32.10 -8.16
N GLY A 502 -0.19 -33.31 -7.63
CA GLY A 502 -1.35 -33.87 -6.93
C GLY A 502 -2.60 -33.87 -7.83
N ASN A 503 -3.67 -33.23 -7.39
CA ASN A 503 -4.95 -33.21 -8.13
C ASN A 503 -5.03 -32.13 -9.24
N LYS A 504 -3.94 -31.45 -9.58
CA LYS A 504 -3.96 -30.42 -10.63
C LYS A 504 -3.70 -31.04 -12.01
N PRO A 505 -4.61 -30.82 -12.99
CA PRO A 505 -4.40 -31.27 -14.37
C PRO A 505 -3.12 -30.67 -14.96
N GLN A 506 -2.37 -31.48 -15.68
CA GLN A 506 -1.05 -31.13 -16.23
C GLN A 506 -1.07 -30.79 -17.72
N TYR A 507 -2.17 -31.07 -18.39
CA TYR A 507 -2.32 -30.89 -19.82
C TYR A 507 -3.64 -30.20 -20.14
N VAL A 508 -3.69 -29.53 -21.30
CA VAL A 508 -4.88 -28.88 -21.84
C VAL A 508 -5.18 -29.34 -23.24
N LYS A 509 -6.44 -29.72 -23.51
CA LYS A 509 -6.95 -30.15 -24.81
C LYS A 509 -7.23 -28.93 -25.70
N ARG A 510 -6.18 -28.24 -26.15
CA ARG A 510 -6.29 -27.09 -27.07
C ARG A 510 -5.27 -27.24 -28.20
N LYS A 511 -5.62 -26.69 -29.38
CA LYS A 511 -4.75 -26.67 -30.55
C LYS A 511 -4.07 -25.30 -30.74
N ASP A 512 -4.60 -24.24 -30.11
CA ASP A 512 -4.06 -22.88 -30.20
C ASP A 512 -3.08 -22.64 -29.05
N PHE A 513 -1.80 -22.72 -29.32
CA PHE A 513 -0.71 -22.46 -28.39
C PHE A 513 0.38 -21.62 -29.06
N ASP A 514 1.19 -20.97 -28.27
CA ASP A 514 2.32 -20.22 -28.79
C ASP A 514 3.47 -21.18 -29.15
N ILE A 515 4.00 -21.07 -30.38
CA ILE A 515 5.14 -21.83 -30.87
C ILE A 515 6.33 -20.92 -30.97
N GLY A 516 7.48 -21.35 -30.45
CA GLY A 516 8.74 -20.63 -30.53
C GLY A 516 9.46 -20.51 -29.19
N PRO A 517 10.67 -19.98 -29.19
CA PRO A 517 11.42 -19.78 -27.95
C PRO A 517 10.71 -18.75 -27.07
N ALA A 518 10.53 -19.10 -25.81
CA ALA A 518 9.86 -18.23 -24.83
C ALA A 518 10.57 -18.30 -23.46
N ILE A 519 10.60 -17.18 -22.76
CA ILE A 519 10.99 -17.12 -21.35
C ILE A 519 9.69 -17.12 -20.55
N VAL A 520 9.56 -18.10 -19.67
CA VAL A 520 8.38 -18.22 -18.80
C VAL A 520 8.73 -17.70 -17.41
N VAL A 521 7.92 -16.80 -16.92
CA VAL A 521 8.08 -16.22 -15.57
C VAL A 521 6.79 -16.34 -14.79
N ASN A 522 6.88 -16.48 -13.48
CA ASN A 522 5.71 -16.42 -12.63
C ASN A 522 5.08 -15.03 -12.71
N ARG A 523 3.78 -14.94 -12.87
CA ARG A 523 3.03 -13.68 -12.80
C ARG A 523 3.14 -13.02 -11.42
N ILE A 524 3.20 -13.86 -10.39
CA ILE A 524 3.39 -13.47 -9.00
C ILE A 524 4.68 -14.11 -8.56
N THR A 525 5.72 -13.33 -8.37
CA THR A 525 6.97 -13.79 -7.79
C THR A 525 6.84 -13.71 -6.28
N GLY A 526 6.88 -14.86 -5.60
CA GLY A 526 7.13 -14.90 -4.16
C GLY A 526 8.48 -14.26 -3.82
N ALA A 527 8.79 -14.11 -2.54
CA ALA A 527 9.98 -13.42 -2.03
C ALA A 527 11.24 -13.69 -2.86
N VAL A 528 11.97 -12.63 -3.17
CA VAL A 528 13.33 -12.71 -3.75
C VAL A 528 14.21 -13.45 -2.75
N LYS A 529 14.61 -14.67 -3.09
CA LYS A 529 15.59 -15.43 -2.34
C LYS A 529 16.94 -15.22 -3.00
N ASP A 530 17.90 -14.71 -2.24
CA ASP A 530 19.29 -14.51 -2.65
C ASP A 530 19.46 -13.58 -3.89
N SER A 531 18.67 -12.49 -3.97
CA SER A 531 18.68 -11.52 -5.08
C SER A 531 18.31 -12.09 -6.46
N LYS A 532 17.77 -13.29 -6.52
CA LYS A 532 17.28 -13.91 -7.75
C LYS A 532 15.75 -13.91 -7.77
N LEU A 533 15.18 -13.44 -8.86
CA LEU A 533 13.75 -13.60 -9.17
C LEU A 533 13.50 -15.11 -9.40
N LYS A 534 12.56 -15.68 -8.64
CA LYS A 534 11.99 -16.98 -8.94
C LYS A 534 10.82 -16.84 -9.89
#